data_1623162a1116528ac71960aa31c4c9ab
#
_entry.id   1623162a1116528ac71960aa31c4c9ab
#
_cell.length_a   1.000
_cell.length_b   1.000
_cell.length_c   1.000
_cell.angle_alpha   90.00
_cell.angle_beta   90.00
_cell.angle_gamma   90.00
#
_symmetry.space_group_name_H-M   'P 1'
#
loop_
_entity.id
_entity.type
_entity.pdbx_description
1 polymer ?
#
loop_
_entity_poly.entity_id
_entity_poly.type
_entity_poly.pdbx_seq_one_letter_code
_entity_poly.pdbx_strand_id
1 'polypeptide(L)'
;RKPAERRPPYAKMREVADLVAAKVFEAHQKIEFHDWVPLGMAQREITLAVRKPTEEQLAYARRILEKPEDAKKYHSRERNYADRVLQLHDSPDEVSVIIQALRIGDVGIATMPFEVFAETGLEIKAKSPLPRSFTISLANGSYGYLPTPRHYELGGYETWLGTNNVEPEAAPKMVEALLAMLGRLAES
;
A
#
# COMPACT_ATOMS: atom_id res chain seq x y z
N ARG A 1 -21.84 -8.24 -24.50
CA ARG A 1 -22.13 -8.37 -23.04
C ARG A 1 -23.59 -8.01 -22.81
N LYS A 2 -24.41 -8.91 -22.24
CA LYS A 2 -25.76 -8.53 -21.78
C LYS A 2 -25.66 -7.39 -20.80
N PRO A 3 -26.54 -6.36 -20.85
CA PRO A 3 -26.58 -5.32 -19.84
C PRO A 3 -26.75 -5.96 -18.47
N ALA A 4 -25.89 -5.57 -17.52
CA ALA A 4 -26.03 -6.03 -16.14
C ALA A 4 -27.40 -5.57 -15.62
N GLU A 5 -28.15 -6.50 -15.04
CA GLU A 5 -29.42 -6.20 -14.38
C GLU A 5 -29.24 -5.08 -13.37
N ARG A 6 -30.03 -4.00 -13.44
CA ARG A 6 -29.92 -2.86 -12.52
C ARG A 6 -30.34 -3.34 -11.14
N ARG A 7 -29.37 -3.54 -10.27
CA ARG A 7 -29.60 -3.85 -8.85
C ARG A 7 -30.08 -2.60 -8.11
N PRO A 8 -30.89 -2.76 -7.07
CA PRO A 8 -31.23 -1.62 -6.18
C PRO A 8 -29.98 -0.94 -5.63
N PRO A 9 -30.04 0.37 -5.30
CA PRO A 9 -28.95 1.06 -4.65
C PRO A 9 -28.45 0.28 -3.41
N TYR A 10 -27.12 0.20 -3.26
CA TYR A 10 -26.45 -0.48 -2.14
C TYR A 10 -26.65 -2.00 -2.04
N ALA A 11 -27.40 -2.65 -2.94
CA ALA A 11 -27.64 -4.10 -2.89
C ALA A 11 -26.33 -4.91 -2.87
N LYS A 12 -25.32 -4.51 -3.67
CA LYS A 12 -24.02 -5.20 -3.68
C LYS A 12 -23.24 -4.99 -2.38
N MET A 13 -23.31 -3.80 -1.80
CA MET A 13 -22.67 -3.52 -0.51
C MET A 13 -23.26 -4.40 0.59
N ARG A 14 -24.58 -4.52 0.64
CA ARG A 14 -25.27 -5.38 1.62
C ARG A 14 -24.89 -6.84 1.43
N GLU A 15 -24.94 -7.36 0.19
CA GLU A 15 -24.51 -8.72 -0.13
C GLU A 15 -23.11 -9.02 0.40
N VAL A 16 -22.14 -8.13 0.15
CA VAL A 16 -20.76 -8.30 0.61
C VAL A 16 -20.68 -8.21 2.14
N ALA A 17 -21.37 -7.25 2.76
CA ALA A 17 -21.39 -7.10 4.21
C ALA A 17 -21.96 -8.35 4.90
N ASP A 18 -23.07 -8.90 4.39
CA ASP A 18 -23.71 -10.11 4.94
C ASP A 18 -22.78 -11.34 4.79
N LEU A 19 -22.09 -11.47 3.64
CA LEU A 19 -21.12 -12.56 3.43
C LEU A 19 -19.93 -12.46 4.41
N VAL A 20 -19.38 -11.26 4.61
CA VAL A 20 -18.28 -11.04 5.57
C VAL A 20 -18.76 -11.31 7.00
N ALA A 21 -19.92 -10.75 7.40
CA ALA A 21 -20.48 -10.95 8.72
C ALA A 21 -20.75 -12.45 9.02
N ALA A 22 -21.29 -13.18 8.05
CA ALA A 22 -21.50 -14.63 8.19
C ALA A 22 -20.17 -15.37 8.41
N LYS A 23 -19.10 -15.02 7.68
CA LYS A 23 -17.77 -15.63 7.87
C LYS A 23 -17.13 -15.29 9.21
N VAL A 24 -17.29 -14.05 9.67
CA VAL A 24 -16.83 -13.64 11.01
C VAL A 24 -17.59 -14.42 12.09
N PHE A 25 -18.91 -14.54 11.97
CA PHE A 25 -19.73 -15.30 12.91
C PHE A 25 -19.36 -16.79 12.94
N GLU A 26 -19.15 -17.40 11.76
CA GLU A 26 -18.68 -18.79 11.65
C GLU A 26 -17.33 -19.00 12.34
N ALA A 27 -16.38 -18.06 12.15
CA ALA A 27 -15.08 -18.10 12.80
C ALA A 27 -15.21 -17.94 14.32
N HIS A 28 -16.06 -16.99 14.77
CA HIS A 28 -16.31 -16.74 16.19
C HIS A 28 -16.80 -17.99 16.94
N GLN A 29 -17.65 -18.83 16.32
CA GLN A 29 -18.14 -20.05 16.93
C GLN A 29 -17.05 -21.11 17.14
N LYS A 30 -15.89 -20.95 16.49
CA LYS A 30 -14.76 -21.88 16.52
C LYS A 30 -13.55 -21.33 17.27
N ILE A 31 -13.71 -20.20 17.98
CA ILE A 31 -12.63 -19.59 18.75
C ILE A 31 -12.26 -20.51 19.92
N GLU A 32 -10.99 -20.83 20.00
CA GLU A 32 -10.37 -21.46 21.15
C GLU A 32 -9.48 -20.44 21.85
N PHE A 33 -9.63 -20.30 23.17
CA PHE A 33 -8.79 -19.41 23.96
C PHE A 33 -7.56 -20.16 24.45
N HIS A 34 -6.42 -19.51 24.38
CA HIS A 34 -5.15 -20.03 24.88
C HIS A 34 -4.72 -19.19 26.09
N ASP A 35 -4.27 -19.85 27.15
CA ASP A 35 -3.76 -19.19 28.36
C ASP A 35 -2.45 -18.44 28.08
N TRP A 36 -1.70 -18.91 27.08
CA TRP A 36 -0.45 -18.29 26.65
C TRP A 36 -0.15 -18.59 25.18
N VAL A 37 0.45 -17.59 24.51
CA VAL A 37 1.01 -17.73 23.14
C VAL A 37 2.32 -16.96 23.06
N PRO A 38 3.30 -17.39 22.25
CA PRO A 38 4.52 -16.62 22.03
C PRO A 38 4.18 -15.28 21.36
N LEU A 39 4.79 -14.21 21.85
CA LEU A 39 4.70 -12.86 21.28
C LEU A 39 6.08 -12.42 20.82
N GLY A 40 6.17 -11.84 19.67
CA GLY A 40 7.41 -11.29 19.15
C GLY A 40 7.18 -10.06 18.29
N MET A 41 8.17 -9.16 18.26
CA MET A 41 8.16 -7.99 17.40
C MET A 41 9.58 -7.70 16.90
N ALA A 42 9.68 -7.37 15.62
CA ALA A 42 10.87 -6.83 15.01
C ALA A 42 10.52 -5.54 14.26
N GLN A 43 11.39 -4.55 14.33
CA GLN A 43 11.26 -3.30 13.61
C GLN A 43 12.52 -3.03 12.80
N ARG A 44 12.34 -2.43 11.65
CA ARG A 44 13.45 -1.97 10.81
C ARG A 44 13.11 -0.65 10.17
N GLU A 45 14.06 0.24 10.13
CA GLU A 45 14.04 1.43 9.28
C GLU A 45 14.67 1.07 7.93
N ILE A 46 13.99 1.46 6.85
CA ILE A 46 14.45 1.23 5.46
C ILE A 46 14.55 2.59 4.78
N THR A 47 15.70 2.86 4.18
CA THR A 47 15.90 4.02 3.32
C THR A 47 15.50 3.68 1.90
N LEU A 48 14.65 4.51 1.31
CA LEU A 48 14.12 4.40 -0.04
C LEU A 48 14.48 5.65 -0.83
N ALA A 49 14.86 5.48 -2.09
CA ALA A 49 15.05 6.63 -2.98
C ALA A 49 13.69 7.29 -3.29
N VAL A 50 13.66 8.61 -3.26
CA VAL A 50 12.51 9.41 -3.68
C VAL A 50 12.51 9.55 -5.19
N ARG A 51 11.35 9.30 -5.83
CA ARG A 51 11.18 9.47 -7.27
C ARG A 51 11.25 10.94 -7.65
N LYS A 52 12.27 11.30 -8.40
CA LYS A 52 12.40 12.67 -8.92
C LYS A 52 11.72 12.81 -10.29
N PRO A 53 11.06 13.93 -10.55
CA PRO A 53 10.54 14.23 -11.88
C PRO A 53 11.67 14.47 -12.87
N THR A 54 11.42 14.13 -14.14
CA THR A 54 12.29 14.53 -15.24
C THR A 54 12.14 16.04 -15.53
N GLU A 55 13.10 16.63 -16.26
CA GLU A 55 13.01 18.03 -16.69
C GLU A 55 11.76 18.30 -17.53
N GLU A 56 11.33 17.34 -18.35
CA GLU A 56 10.11 17.45 -19.14
C GLU A 56 8.86 17.52 -18.25
N GLN A 57 8.81 16.66 -17.22
CA GLN A 57 7.70 16.63 -16.26
C GLN A 57 7.66 17.91 -15.43
N LEU A 58 8.80 18.45 -15.03
CA LEU A 58 8.91 19.74 -14.35
C LEU A 58 8.42 20.90 -15.24
N ALA A 59 8.89 20.95 -16.48
CA ALA A 59 8.46 21.97 -17.42
C ALA A 59 6.95 21.91 -17.69
N TYR A 60 6.38 20.68 -17.78
CA TYR A 60 4.95 20.49 -17.91
C TYR A 60 4.19 20.97 -16.66
N ALA A 61 4.65 20.60 -15.47
CA ALA A 61 4.03 21.03 -14.21
C ALA A 61 4.01 22.55 -14.07
N ARG A 62 5.13 23.23 -14.35
CA ARG A 62 5.21 24.70 -14.33
C ARG A 62 4.20 25.33 -15.29
N ARG A 63 4.11 24.85 -16.54
CA ARG A 63 3.11 25.34 -17.51
C ARG A 63 1.67 25.18 -17.03
N ILE A 64 1.36 24.10 -16.32
CA ILE A 64 0.01 23.91 -15.75
C ILE A 64 -0.28 24.93 -14.66
N LEU A 65 0.70 25.23 -13.80
CA LEU A 65 0.55 26.18 -12.69
C LEU A 65 0.50 27.64 -13.16
N GLU A 66 1.16 27.97 -14.27
CA GLU A 66 1.14 29.28 -14.89
C GLU A 66 -0.19 29.61 -15.59
N LYS A 67 -1.01 28.61 -15.92
CA LYS A 67 -2.32 28.86 -16.54
C LYS A 67 -3.23 29.67 -15.59
N PRO A 68 -4.07 30.58 -16.12
CA PRO A 68 -5.15 31.20 -15.34
C PRO A 68 -6.04 30.16 -14.66
N GLU A 69 -6.62 30.50 -13.50
CA GLU A 69 -7.46 29.54 -12.75
C GLU A 69 -8.73 29.11 -13.49
N ASP A 70 -9.26 30.00 -14.34
CA ASP A 70 -10.41 29.78 -15.21
C ASP A 70 -10.08 29.10 -16.53
N ALA A 71 -8.80 28.84 -16.82
CA ALA A 71 -8.39 28.16 -18.04
C ALA A 71 -8.98 26.75 -18.11
N LYS A 72 -9.24 26.30 -19.35
CA LYS A 72 -9.72 24.93 -19.59
C LYS A 72 -8.73 23.92 -19.02
N LYS A 73 -9.20 23.08 -18.10
CA LYS A 73 -8.45 22.00 -17.47
C LYS A 73 -8.58 20.72 -18.27
N TYR A 74 -7.48 20.00 -18.42
CA TYR A 74 -7.51 18.63 -18.96
C TYR A 74 -8.17 17.67 -17.95
N HIS A 75 -7.88 17.87 -16.65
CA HIS A 75 -8.46 17.09 -15.54
C HIS A 75 -8.71 18.03 -14.35
N SER A 76 -9.76 17.78 -13.58
CA SER A 76 -10.14 18.64 -12.43
C SER A 76 -9.04 18.84 -11.39
N ARG A 77 -8.12 17.89 -11.27
CA ARG A 77 -7.01 17.91 -10.30
C ARG A 77 -5.63 18.16 -10.95
N GLU A 78 -5.56 18.63 -12.20
CA GLU A 78 -4.26 18.79 -12.90
C GLU A 78 -3.29 19.70 -12.14
N ARG A 79 -3.78 20.78 -11.54
CA ARG A 79 -2.93 21.69 -10.74
C ARG A 79 -2.39 21.00 -9.48
N ASN A 80 -3.21 20.21 -8.78
CA ASN A 80 -2.77 19.49 -7.59
C ASN A 80 -1.65 18.49 -7.91
N TYR A 81 -1.73 17.83 -9.08
CA TYR A 81 -0.66 16.92 -9.50
C TYR A 81 0.59 17.68 -9.94
N ALA A 82 0.43 18.85 -10.60
CA ALA A 82 1.55 19.71 -10.94
C ALA A 82 2.28 20.23 -9.67
N ASP A 83 1.55 20.66 -8.65
CA ASP A 83 2.12 21.05 -7.35
C ASP A 83 2.91 19.90 -6.70
N ARG A 84 2.35 18.69 -6.70
CA ARG A 84 3.02 17.52 -6.15
C ARG A 84 4.32 17.16 -6.89
N VAL A 85 4.37 17.36 -8.20
CA VAL A 85 5.58 17.15 -9.00
C VAL A 85 6.67 18.13 -8.57
N LEU A 86 6.34 19.43 -8.35
CA LEU A 86 7.30 20.40 -7.84
C LEU A 86 7.75 20.06 -6.42
N GLN A 87 6.83 19.66 -5.53
CA GLN A 87 7.18 19.24 -4.17
C GLN A 87 8.15 18.06 -4.16
N LEU A 88 7.96 17.07 -5.05
CA LEU A 88 8.88 15.94 -5.18
C LEU A 88 10.25 16.37 -5.70
N HIS A 89 10.31 17.35 -6.61
CA HIS A 89 11.58 17.91 -7.07
C HIS A 89 12.39 18.50 -5.92
N ASP A 90 11.73 19.27 -5.06
CA ASP A 90 12.34 19.97 -3.93
C ASP A 90 12.54 19.09 -2.68
N SER A 91 12.00 17.88 -2.67
CA SER A 91 12.12 16.95 -1.54
C SER A 91 13.55 16.38 -1.43
N PRO A 92 13.94 15.82 -0.28
CA PRO A 92 15.17 15.03 -0.15
C PRO A 92 15.22 13.88 -1.17
N ASP A 93 16.44 13.42 -1.51
CA ASP A 93 16.62 12.31 -2.46
C ASP A 93 16.25 10.96 -1.89
N GLU A 94 16.18 10.86 -0.57
CA GLU A 94 15.87 9.66 0.17
C GLU A 94 14.84 9.93 1.26
N VAL A 95 14.09 8.89 1.62
CA VAL A 95 13.19 8.88 2.77
C VAL A 95 13.37 7.59 3.56
N SER A 96 13.47 7.72 4.88
CA SER A 96 13.49 6.58 5.79
C SER A 96 12.08 6.27 6.29
N VAL A 97 11.70 5.01 6.21
CA VAL A 97 10.38 4.51 6.61
C VAL A 97 10.50 3.34 7.59
N ILE A 98 9.59 3.26 8.53
CA ILE A 98 9.54 2.18 9.52
C ILE A 98 8.63 1.07 9.03
N ILE A 99 9.16 -0.16 8.99
CA ILE A 99 8.39 -1.39 8.80
C ILE A 99 8.49 -2.26 10.06
N GLN A 100 7.45 -3.02 10.34
CA GLN A 100 7.42 -3.92 11.50
C GLN A 100 6.89 -5.29 11.11
N ALA A 101 7.41 -6.32 11.77
CA ALA A 101 6.87 -7.65 11.78
C ALA A 101 6.50 -8.02 13.22
N LEU A 102 5.29 -8.56 13.41
CA LEU A 102 4.82 -9.01 14.71
C LEU A 102 4.43 -10.48 14.62
N ARG A 103 4.61 -11.19 15.74
CA ARG A 103 4.14 -12.56 15.93
C ARG A 103 3.19 -12.63 17.12
N ILE A 104 2.06 -13.28 16.92
CA ILE A 104 1.10 -13.65 17.99
C ILE A 104 0.77 -15.13 17.80
N GLY A 105 1.41 -15.99 18.58
CA GLY A 105 1.30 -17.43 18.39
C GLY A 105 1.82 -17.85 17.01
N ASP A 106 0.95 -18.40 16.17
CA ASP A 106 1.22 -18.79 14.77
C ASP A 106 0.79 -17.73 13.73
N VAL A 107 0.37 -16.56 14.21
CA VAL A 107 -0.02 -15.43 13.34
C VAL A 107 1.14 -14.47 13.12
N GLY A 108 1.47 -14.20 11.85
CA GLY A 108 2.42 -13.20 11.42
C GLY A 108 1.71 -11.94 10.91
N ILE A 109 2.17 -10.77 11.34
CA ILE A 109 1.66 -9.48 10.88
C ILE A 109 2.81 -8.69 10.29
N ALA A 110 2.67 -8.25 9.03
CA ALA A 110 3.62 -7.38 8.36
C ALA A 110 3.01 -5.98 8.23
N THR A 111 3.75 -4.92 8.57
CA THR A 111 3.25 -3.55 8.49
C THR A 111 4.08 -2.70 7.55
N MET A 112 3.42 -1.85 6.77
CA MET A 112 4.06 -0.90 5.87
C MET A 112 3.35 0.46 5.90
N PRO A 113 4.09 1.60 5.86
CA PRO A 113 3.52 2.94 5.94
C PRO A 113 3.05 3.47 4.57
N PHE A 114 2.41 2.63 3.77
CA PHE A 114 1.96 2.91 2.40
C PHE A 114 0.55 2.37 2.16
N GLU A 115 -0.09 2.87 1.11
CA GLU A 115 -1.25 2.21 0.51
C GLU A 115 -0.76 1.02 -0.33
N VAL A 116 -0.71 -0.16 0.31
CA VAL A 116 -0.10 -1.38 -0.22
C VAL A 116 -1.02 -2.07 -1.21
N PHE A 117 -0.50 -2.49 -2.35
CA PHE A 117 -1.24 -3.28 -3.33
C PHE A 117 -1.51 -4.70 -2.80
N ALA A 118 -2.64 -5.27 -3.21
CA ALA A 118 -3.06 -6.62 -2.80
C ALA A 118 -2.01 -7.69 -3.13
N GLU A 119 -1.35 -7.58 -4.28
CA GLU A 119 -0.30 -8.50 -4.74
C GLU A 119 0.86 -8.59 -3.75
N THR A 120 1.30 -7.46 -3.19
CA THR A 120 2.36 -7.41 -2.16
C THR A 120 1.92 -8.15 -0.89
N GLY A 121 0.69 -7.91 -0.43
CA GLY A 121 0.14 -8.60 0.74
C GLY A 121 -0.05 -10.10 0.51
N LEU A 122 -0.47 -10.51 -0.68
CA LEU A 122 -0.62 -11.91 -1.08
C LEU A 122 0.75 -12.60 -1.19
N GLU A 123 1.78 -11.91 -1.70
CA GLU A 123 3.14 -12.43 -1.75
C GLU A 123 3.70 -12.70 -0.35
N ILE A 124 3.57 -11.74 0.58
CA ILE A 124 3.97 -11.92 1.98
C ILE A 124 3.23 -13.11 2.59
N LYS A 125 1.91 -13.18 2.40
CA LYS A 125 1.09 -14.28 2.92
C LYS A 125 1.51 -15.64 2.38
N ALA A 126 1.88 -15.72 1.10
CA ALA A 126 2.27 -16.97 0.46
C ALA A 126 3.68 -17.44 0.88
N LYS A 127 4.59 -16.50 1.17
CA LYS A 127 6.00 -16.78 1.50
C LYS A 127 6.30 -16.74 3.00
N SER A 128 5.36 -16.29 3.83
CA SER A 128 5.55 -16.24 5.27
C SER A 128 5.81 -17.62 5.87
N PRO A 129 6.79 -17.78 6.77
CA PRO A 129 7.01 -19.03 7.50
C PRO A 129 5.93 -19.29 8.58
N LEU A 130 5.18 -18.24 8.96
CA LEU A 130 4.06 -18.38 9.89
C LEU A 130 2.79 -18.79 9.11
N PRO A 131 2.04 -19.81 9.56
CA PRO A 131 0.96 -20.42 8.78
C PRO A 131 -0.22 -19.47 8.52
N ARG A 132 -0.36 -18.45 9.35
CA ARG A 132 -1.37 -17.40 9.21
C ARG A 132 -0.70 -16.06 9.19
N SER A 133 -0.78 -15.34 8.06
CA SER A 133 -0.15 -14.02 7.95
C SER A 133 -1.05 -13.05 7.19
N PHE A 134 -0.95 -11.78 7.58
CA PHE A 134 -1.60 -10.67 6.87
C PHE A 134 -0.76 -9.39 6.95
N THR A 135 -1.11 -8.44 6.09
CA THR A 135 -0.41 -7.15 5.99
C THR A 135 -1.33 -6.01 6.45
N ILE A 136 -0.76 -5.06 7.18
CA ILE A 136 -1.42 -3.81 7.57
C ILE A 136 -0.80 -2.68 6.76
N SER A 137 -1.62 -2.01 5.97
CA SER A 137 -1.28 -0.78 5.24
C SER A 137 -1.35 0.43 6.16
N LEU A 138 -0.64 1.52 5.79
CA LEU A 138 -0.65 2.81 6.49
C LEU A 138 -0.27 2.73 7.98
N ALA A 139 0.52 1.74 8.34
CA ALA A 139 1.03 1.59 9.69
C ALA A 139 2.35 2.36 9.83
N ASN A 140 2.48 3.16 10.88
CA ASN A 140 3.64 4.01 11.20
C ASN A 140 3.89 5.16 10.21
N GLY A 141 2.90 5.54 9.39
CA GLY A 141 3.00 6.65 8.46
C GLY A 141 2.15 6.48 7.21
N SER A 142 2.24 7.48 6.32
CA SER A 142 1.55 7.49 5.03
C SER A 142 2.45 8.16 3.98
N TYR A 143 3.09 7.36 3.14
CA TYR A 143 4.03 7.82 2.11
C TYR A 143 3.50 7.61 0.68
N GLY A 144 2.16 7.53 0.54
CA GLY A 144 1.47 7.34 -0.73
C GLY A 144 1.28 5.87 -1.11
N TYR A 145 0.99 5.62 -2.39
CA TYR A 145 0.81 4.27 -2.91
C TYR A 145 2.13 3.51 -3.02
N LEU A 146 2.05 2.19 -2.90
CA LEU A 146 3.17 1.27 -3.08
C LEU A 146 2.85 0.26 -4.20
N PRO A 147 2.93 0.68 -5.48
CA PRO A 147 2.78 -0.23 -6.60
C PRO A 147 3.93 -1.24 -6.64
N THR A 148 3.67 -2.43 -7.16
CA THR A 148 4.76 -3.35 -7.53
C THR A 148 5.42 -2.91 -8.85
N PRO A 149 6.66 -3.35 -9.17
CA PRO A 149 7.31 -3.02 -10.44
C PRO A 149 6.44 -3.25 -11.67
N ARG A 150 5.65 -4.34 -11.68
CA ARG A 150 4.71 -4.65 -12.77
C ARG A 150 3.64 -3.56 -12.98
N HIS A 151 3.18 -2.91 -11.92
CA HIS A 151 2.15 -1.88 -12.05
C HIS A 151 2.67 -0.62 -12.73
N TYR A 152 3.97 -0.33 -12.66
CA TYR A 152 4.56 0.78 -13.41
C TYR A 152 4.50 0.54 -14.93
N GLU A 153 4.60 -0.71 -15.38
CA GLU A 153 4.44 -1.09 -16.79
C GLU A 153 2.97 -0.99 -17.24
N LEU A 154 2.04 -1.35 -16.36
CA LEU A 154 0.60 -1.31 -16.64
C LEU A 154 0.02 0.12 -16.57
N GLY A 155 0.66 1.01 -15.83
CA GLY A 155 0.17 2.36 -15.56
C GLY A 155 -0.97 2.38 -14.53
N GLY A 156 -1.60 3.53 -14.40
CA GLY A 156 -2.64 3.81 -13.42
C GLY A 156 -2.25 4.99 -12.55
N TYR A 157 -3.23 5.67 -11.94
CA TYR A 157 -2.97 6.89 -11.19
C TYR A 157 -2.09 6.65 -9.96
N GLU A 158 -2.10 5.44 -9.43
CA GLU A 158 -1.29 5.01 -8.29
C GLU A 158 0.21 5.00 -8.57
N THR A 159 0.59 4.99 -9.88
CA THR A 159 1.99 5.04 -10.32
C THR A 159 2.45 6.46 -10.70
N TRP A 160 1.56 7.45 -10.67
CA TRP A 160 1.92 8.84 -11.02
C TRP A 160 2.78 9.48 -9.94
N LEU A 161 3.67 10.38 -10.37
CA LEU A 161 4.45 11.21 -9.46
C LEU A 161 3.54 12.01 -8.53
N GLY A 162 3.88 12.02 -7.24
CA GLY A 162 3.08 12.67 -6.20
C GLY A 162 1.88 11.84 -5.72
N THR A 163 1.60 10.72 -6.36
CA THR A 163 0.67 9.69 -5.85
C THR A 163 1.48 8.51 -5.30
N ASN A 164 2.53 8.12 -6.01
CA ASN A 164 3.64 7.31 -5.53
C ASN A 164 4.90 8.19 -5.49
N ASN A 165 5.63 8.14 -4.38
CA ASN A 165 6.75 9.04 -4.09
C ASN A 165 8.10 8.33 -3.99
N VAL A 166 8.14 7.01 -4.03
CA VAL A 166 9.35 6.20 -3.84
C VAL A 166 9.66 5.34 -5.06
N GLU A 167 10.90 4.87 -5.14
CA GLU A 167 11.41 4.04 -6.22
C GLU A 167 10.53 2.80 -6.51
N PRO A 168 10.47 2.32 -7.76
CA PRO A 168 9.69 1.14 -8.12
C PRO A 168 10.05 -0.12 -7.34
N GLU A 169 11.30 -0.26 -6.94
CA GLU A 169 11.84 -1.38 -6.17
C GLU A 169 11.49 -1.33 -4.67
N ALA A 170 10.82 -0.29 -4.20
CA ALA A 170 10.47 -0.14 -2.79
C ALA A 170 9.61 -1.30 -2.26
N ALA A 171 8.61 -1.76 -3.04
CA ALA A 171 7.77 -2.89 -2.64
C ALA A 171 8.57 -4.19 -2.48
N PRO A 172 9.37 -4.66 -3.45
CA PRO A 172 10.23 -5.83 -3.28
C PRO A 172 11.20 -5.71 -2.10
N LYS A 173 11.86 -4.57 -1.91
CA LYS A 173 12.78 -4.33 -0.79
C LYS A 173 12.10 -4.51 0.58
N MET A 174 10.89 -3.98 0.72
CA MET A 174 10.13 -4.13 1.97
C MET A 174 9.63 -5.55 2.17
N VAL A 175 9.17 -6.24 1.11
CA VAL A 175 8.76 -7.65 1.17
C VAL A 175 9.90 -8.53 1.66
N GLU A 176 11.09 -8.40 1.07
CA GLU A 176 12.27 -9.16 1.47
C GLU A 176 12.61 -8.93 2.95
N ALA A 177 12.66 -7.67 3.37
CA ALA A 177 12.97 -7.32 4.76
C ALA A 177 11.91 -7.86 5.74
N LEU A 178 10.62 -7.76 5.42
CA LEU A 178 9.52 -8.25 6.25
C LEU A 178 9.53 -9.78 6.36
N LEU A 179 9.76 -10.49 5.26
CA LEU A 179 9.87 -11.95 5.26
C LEU A 179 11.07 -12.42 6.10
N ALA A 180 12.22 -11.74 5.99
CA ALA A 180 13.37 -12.03 6.84
C ALA A 180 13.10 -11.78 8.33
N MET A 181 12.32 -10.74 8.66
CA MET A 181 11.92 -10.45 10.05
C MET A 181 10.93 -11.50 10.57
N LEU A 182 9.91 -11.88 9.77
CA LEU A 182 8.96 -12.94 10.11
C LEU A 182 9.66 -14.30 10.28
N GLY A 183 10.70 -14.57 9.46
CA GLY A 183 11.53 -15.77 9.59
C GLY A 183 12.17 -15.87 10.97
N ARG A 184 12.87 -14.82 11.40
CA ARG A 184 13.49 -14.79 12.75
C ARG A 184 12.47 -14.91 13.88
N LEU A 185 11.30 -14.29 13.73
CA LEU A 185 10.24 -14.39 14.73
C LEU A 185 9.60 -15.79 14.77
N ALA A 186 9.60 -16.54 13.67
CA ALA A 186 9.09 -17.90 13.63
C ALA A 186 9.99 -18.90 14.39
N GLU A 187 11.30 -18.60 14.44
CA GLU A 187 12.31 -19.44 15.11
C GLU A 187 12.44 -19.17 16.63
N SER A 188 11.92 -18.01 17.09
CA SER A 188 11.96 -17.59 18.50
C SER A 188 10.73 -18.11 19.28
#